data_9a15eb38e733a3a1f465a8d01f35dbe9
#
_entry.id   9a15eb38e733a3a1f465a8d01f35dbe9
#
_cell.length_a   1.000
_cell.length_b   1.000
_cell.length_c   1.000
_cell.angle_alpha   90.00
_cell.angle_beta   90.00
_cell.angle_gamma   90.00
#
_symmetry.space_group_name_H-M   'P 1'
#
loop_
_entity.id
_entity.type
_entity.pdbx_description
1 polymer ?
#
loop_
_entity_poly.entity_id
_entity_poly.type
_entity_poly.pdbx_seq_one_letter_code
_entity_poly.pdbx_strand_id
1 'polypeptide(L)'
;MNMKFTFPALAVMAALTHSAYAADLPADLEWISNMNEPLFASPEAKFGGTLRTYMASFPQTLRSVGPDANSGLRHYFMDGVPKLAARHPNTGKWIPQLAESWAFNEDNQTVYFKLNPKAKWSDGEKVTADDYLFMLKYYRSKDIIDPWYNDFFTEKIEDVVKFDEYTIAIKSAVKKSHDELMVQINLPSNGLQPRPEHFFKPQKDDNKDGIDDNFVRRYNFKGEPTTGPYFMDKVEKGKSVTFKHVGQDWWGYGNPYYQHRYNVERVRITVIRDSDIAMKHFEKGNLDVFGVILPNLWHDKTNTQPYKDGYIDKFWGYNQVVQGAGGLWMNTAQPLLNDRNVRAGITYATDFDGMISNVLRGDYVRKPHGLGSGHGGYDLPDVKAPKFDPEQAAKYFEQAGFTQIGPDGIRMNSKGERLSFGITYGYQPNTPRIAYLKEQAKQAGLEFTLNLVDGSSAFKYVLEKKHQLAFLTMGGGEIPAYWEYLHSDNAKPQTNNHTNYQSPEMDKLINAYLAEFDVAKKQDISHDILKKVSDEFLIVPGYMVPYTREAYWRWMKYPTPGMTKQTEVMFSVVDLATFWIDEKVKKETLAAMDKGQTFDPVTVIDDTYKL
;
A
#
# COMPACT_ATOMS: atom_id res chain seq x y z
N MET A 1 23.51 57.46 -61.99
CA MET A 1 24.74 56.74 -61.65
C MET A 1 24.71 56.53 -60.13
N ASN A 2 24.10 55.41 -59.72
CA ASN A 2 23.86 55.10 -58.30
C ASN A 2 24.77 53.96 -57.90
N MET A 3 25.73 54.24 -57.09
CA MET A 3 26.66 53.26 -56.52
C MET A 3 26.03 52.74 -55.21
N LYS A 4 25.71 51.42 -55.19
CA LYS A 4 25.30 50.70 -53.96
C LYS A 4 26.50 50.15 -53.27
N PHE A 5 26.74 50.57 -52.02
CA PHE A 5 27.73 49.96 -51.12
C PHE A 5 27.03 48.83 -50.39
N THR A 6 27.54 47.59 -50.56
CA THR A 6 27.20 46.40 -49.80
C THR A 6 28.23 46.24 -48.68
N PHE A 7 27.75 46.27 -47.39
CA PHE A 7 28.57 45.82 -46.25
C PHE A 7 28.32 44.36 -45.98
N PRO A 8 29.34 43.54 -45.73
CA PRO A 8 29.15 42.16 -45.25
C PRO A 8 28.89 42.18 -43.74
N ALA A 9 27.75 41.66 -43.29
CA ALA A 9 27.46 41.43 -41.89
C ALA A 9 28.25 40.20 -41.44
N LEU A 10 29.25 40.39 -40.58
CA LEU A 10 29.91 39.31 -39.83
C LEU A 10 28.94 38.89 -38.70
N ALA A 11 28.28 37.71 -38.87
CA ALA A 11 27.56 37.09 -37.80
C ALA A 11 28.57 36.40 -36.86
N VAL A 12 28.80 37.03 -35.70
CA VAL A 12 29.48 36.37 -34.58
C VAL A 12 28.46 35.44 -33.91
N MET A 13 28.56 34.15 -34.20
CA MET A 13 27.91 33.13 -33.39
C MET A 13 28.62 33.06 -32.03
N ALA A 14 28.08 33.72 -31.03
CA ALA A 14 28.41 33.46 -29.65
C ALA A 14 27.80 32.09 -29.29
N ALA A 15 28.64 31.05 -29.26
CA ALA A 15 28.28 29.79 -28.63
C ALA A 15 28.11 30.05 -27.13
N LEU A 16 26.85 30.20 -26.70
CA LEU A 16 26.48 30.14 -25.29
C LEU A 16 26.67 28.69 -24.84
N THR A 17 27.86 28.35 -24.37
CA THR A 17 28.06 27.20 -23.51
C THR A 17 27.33 27.51 -22.21
N HIS A 18 26.13 26.95 -22.08
CA HIS A 18 25.48 26.82 -20.78
C HIS A 18 26.29 25.80 -19.98
N SER A 19 27.35 26.28 -19.27
CA SER A 19 27.79 25.57 -18.08
C SER A 19 26.62 25.64 -17.10
N ALA A 20 25.95 24.52 -16.88
CA ALA A 20 25.04 24.38 -15.76
C ALA A 20 25.89 24.63 -14.49
N TYR A 21 25.81 25.85 -13.94
CA TYR A 21 26.32 26.10 -12.60
C TYR A 21 25.54 25.15 -11.69
N ALA A 22 26.22 24.20 -11.06
CA ALA A 22 25.67 23.45 -9.94
C ALA A 22 25.23 24.51 -8.93
N ALA A 23 23.97 24.44 -8.49
CA ALA A 23 23.49 25.35 -7.47
C ALA A 23 24.36 25.16 -6.21
N ASP A 24 24.70 26.24 -5.50
CA ASP A 24 25.44 26.11 -4.27
C ASP A 24 24.58 25.45 -3.20
N LEU A 25 25.12 24.40 -2.55
CA LEU A 25 24.47 23.74 -1.43
C LEU A 25 24.42 24.70 -0.24
N PRO A 26 23.26 24.91 0.42
CA PRO A 26 23.20 25.75 1.63
C PRO A 26 24.20 25.27 2.70
N ALA A 27 24.90 26.21 3.30
CA ALA A 27 26.01 25.92 4.21
C ALA A 27 25.56 25.48 5.62
N ASP A 28 24.33 25.79 6.00
CA ASP A 28 23.73 25.64 7.33
C ASP A 28 22.80 24.43 7.47
N LEU A 29 22.87 23.48 6.54
CA LEU A 29 22.03 22.28 6.58
C LEU A 29 22.40 21.34 7.74
N GLU A 30 21.42 21.01 8.57
CA GLU A 30 21.54 20.01 9.61
C GLU A 30 21.26 18.61 9.06
N TRP A 31 22.30 17.77 8.93
CA TRP A 31 22.22 16.45 8.35
C TRP A 31 21.79 15.38 9.37
N ILE A 32 20.76 14.61 9.02
CA ILE A 32 20.16 13.55 9.83
C ILE A 32 20.49 12.20 9.19
N SER A 33 20.85 11.18 9.98
CA SER A 33 21.14 9.84 9.47
C SER A 33 20.49 8.69 10.26
N ASN A 34 20.12 8.89 11.54
CA ASN A 34 19.47 7.89 12.42
C ASN A 34 20.09 6.48 12.35
N MET A 35 21.42 6.39 12.37
CA MET A 35 22.16 5.12 12.26
C MET A 35 22.18 4.30 13.55
N ASN A 36 21.58 4.78 14.64
CA ASN A 36 21.61 4.18 15.97
C ASN A 36 20.28 3.53 16.39
N GLU A 37 19.35 3.33 15.46
CA GLU A 37 18.11 2.62 15.75
C GLU A 37 18.38 1.10 15.92
N PRO A 38 17.58 0.38 16.70
CA PRO A 38 17.77 -1.06 16.94
C PRO A 38 17.78 -1.88 15.64
N LEU A 39 18.59 -2.92 15.56
CA LEU A 39 18.53 -3.87 14.44
C LEU A 39 17.33 -4.81 14.61
N PHE A 40 16.74 -5.26 13.51
CA PHE A 40 15.52 -6.09 13.51
C PHE A 40 15.67 -7.40 12.71
N ALA A 41 16.85 -7.69 12.15
CA ALA A 41 17.18 -8.97 11.53
C ALA A 41 18.09 -9.80 12.43
N SER A 42 18.11 -11.12 12.24
CA SER A 42 18.88 -12.03 13.09
C SER A 42 20.25 -12.37 12.49
N PRO A 43 21.34 -12.30 13.29
CA PRO A 43 22.65 -12.76 12.85
C PRO A 43 22.73 -14.28 12.59
N GLU A 44 21.71 -15.06 13.02
CA GLU A 44 21.62 -16.50 12.75
C GLU A 44 21.18 -16.80 11.31
N ALA A 45 20.70 -15.77 10.58
CA ALA A 45 20.23 -15.92 9.20
C ALA A 45 21.32 -16.48 8.29
N LYS A 46 20.93 -17.48 7.49
CA LYS A 46 21.82 -18.19 6.56
C LYS A 46 21.47 -17.80 5.14
N PHE A 47 22.47 -17.43 4.37
CA PHE A 47 22.28 -17.15 2.94
C PHE A 47 22.23 -18.44 2.14
N GLY A 48 21.28 -18.52 1.18
CA GLY A 48 21.16 -19.61 0.21
C GLY A 48 19.73 -20.11 0.01
N GLY A 49 19.61 -21.11 -0.86
CA GLY A 49 18.33 -21.73 -1.18
C GLY A 49 17.45 -20.94 -2.15
N THR A 50 16.32 -21.54 -2.47
CA THR A 50 15.32 -20.96 -3.37
C THR A 50 13.97 -20.89 -2.66
N LEU A 51 13.44 -19.69 -2.48
CA LEU A 51 12.05 -19.48 -2.07
C LEU A 51 11.14 -19.79 -3.27
N ARG A 52 10.20 -20.71 -3.09
CA ARG A 52 9.19 -21.07 -4.08
C ARG A 52 7.83 -20.59 -3.63
N THR A 53 7.26 -19.66 -4.39
CA THR A 53 5.94 -19.09 -4.15
C THR A 53 5.13 -19.07 -5.45
N TYR A 54 3.92 -18.50 -5.45
CA TYR A 54 3.07 -18.46 -6.62
C TYR A 54 2.41 -17.10 -6.85
N MET A 55 1.92 -16.91 -8.06
CA MET A 55 1.02 -15.81 -8.43
C MET A 55 -0.16 -16.36 -9.23
N ALA A 56 -1.33 -15.73 -9.12
CA ALA A 56 -2.55 -16.19 -9.79
C ALA A 56 -2.53 -15.98 -11.30
N SER A 57 -1.82 -14.96 -11.80
CA SER A 57 -1.75 -14.65 -13.23
C SER A 57 -0.35 -14.21 -13.63
N PHE A 58 0.05 -14.58 -14.85
CA PHE A 58 1.29 -14.09 -15.44
C PHE A 58 1.11 -12.60 -15.81
N PRO A 59 2.10 -11.72 -15.55
CA PRO A 59 1.99 -10.30 -15.88
C PRO A 59 1.91 -10.09 -17.40
N GLN A 60 1.14 -9.10 -17.81
CA GLN A 60 1.01 -8.75 -19.22
C GLN A 60 2.23 -7.98 -19.74
N THR A 61 2.98 -7.36 -18.84
CA THR A 61 4.25 -6.66 -19.10
C THR A 61 5.20 -6.84 -17.91
N LEU A 62 6.50 -6.64 -18.17
CA LEU A 62 7.54 -6.56 -17.14
C LEU A 62 7.95 -5.12 -16.83
N ARG A 63 7.30 -4.14 -17.44
CA ARG A 63 7.51 -2.72 -17.13
C ARG A 63 6.92 -2.39 -15.76
N SER A 64 7.53 -1.45 -15.08
CA SER A 64 7.03 -0.91 -13.80
C SER A 64 5.94 0.15 -13.99
N VAL A 65 5.80 0.74 -15.19
CA VAL A 65 4.85 1.81 -15.51
C VAL A 65 4.16 1.62 -16.87
N GLY A 66 3.10 2.40 -17.09
CA GLY A 66 2.34 2.45 -18.32
C GLY A 66 1.29 1.34 -18.45
N PRO A 67 0.67 1.17 -19.63
CA PRO A 67 -0.40 0.21 -19.84
C PRO A 67 -0.02 -1.20 -19.38
N ASP A 68 -0.94 -1.88 -18.72
CA ASP A 68 -0.80 -3.26 -18.23
C ASP A 68 0.26 -3.49 -17.14
N ALA A 69 0.94 -2.44 -16.65
CA ALA A 69 1.98 -2.56 -15.63
C ALA A 69 1.45 -2.90 -14.23
N ASN A 70 0.18 -2.65 -13.95
CA ASN A 70 -0.42 -2.90 -12.64
C ASN A 70 -0.69 -4.40 -12.42
N SER A 71 0.32 -5.12 -11.95
CA SER A 71 0.28 -6.56 -11.67
C SER A 71 0.93 -6.88 -10.33
N GLY A 72 0.63 -8.06 -9.75
CA GLY A 72 1.28 -8.51 -8.51
C GLY A 72 2.82 -8.61 -8.62
N LEU A 73 3.37 -8.75 -9.82
CA LEU A 73 4.82 -8.75 -10.03
C LEU A 73 5.45 -7.36 -9.84
N ARG A 74 4.68 -6.29 -10.02
CA ARG A 74 5.15 -4.90 -9.90
C ARG A 74 5.72 -4.60 -8.50
N HIS A 75 5.19 -5.23 -7.45
CA HIS A 75 5.71 -5.09 -6.09
C HIS A 75 7.21 -5.42 -5.99
N TYR A 76 7.69 -6.39 -6.76
CA TYR A 76 9.12 -6.73 -6.79
C TYR A 76 9.99 -5.62 -7.39
N PHE A 77 9.45 -4.75 -8.23
CA PHE A 77 10.16 -3.62 -8.84
C PHE A 77 10.01 -2.31 -8.06
N MET A 78 8.89 -2.13 -7.35
CA MET A 78 8.54 -0.86 -6.72
C MET A 78 8.74 -0.91 -5.20
N ASP A 79 8.31 -1.98 -4.54
CA ASP A 79 8.30 -2.07 -3.09
C ASP A 79 9.58 -2.72 -2.54
N GLY A 80 10.07 -3.78 -3.19
CA GLY A 80 11.25 -4.54 -2.79
C GLY A 80 12.59 -3.89 -3.09
N VAL A 81 12.63 -2.63 -3.56
CA VAL A 81 13.88 -1.92 -3.87
C VAL A 81 14.12 -0.76 -2.89
N PRO A 82 15.40 -0.44 -2.58
CA PRO A 82 15.72 0.67 -1.70
C PRO A 82 15.15 2.01 -2.19
N LYS A 83 14.65 2.81 -1.24
CA LYS A 83 14.27 4.22 -1.41
C LYS A 83 15.44 5.10 -0.97
N LEU A 84 15.26 6.42 -0.91
CA LEU A 84 16.24 7.30 -0.27
C LEU A 84 16.34 7.02 1.23
N ALA A 85 15.20 6.88 1.90
CA ALA A 85 15.08 6.46 3.29
C ALA A 85 13.87 5.54 3.48
N ALA A 86 13.77 4.84 4.61
CA ALA A 86 12.62 4.04 4.99
C ALA A 86 12.25 4.27 6.46
N ARG A 87 11.02 3.91 6.84
CA ARG A 87 10.63 3.82 8.25
C ARG A 87 11.29 2.64 8.91
N HIS A 88 11.88 2.84 10.08
CA HIS A 88 12.28 1.75 10.94
C HIS A 88 11.04 1.01 11.45
N PRO A 89 10.94 -0.33 11.29
CA PRO A 89 9.66 -1.04 11.45
C PRO A 89 9.11 -1.05 12.89
N ASN A 90 9.92 -0.70 13.90
CA ASN A 90 9.47 -0.67 15.29
C ASN A 90 9.42 0.74 15.88
N THR A 91 10.39 1.61 15.53
CA THR A 91 10.48 2.97 16.12
C THR A 91 9.75 4.02 15.28
N GLY A 92 9.46 3.72 14.01
CA GLY A 92 8.83 4.65 13.07
C GLY A 92 9.74 5.80 12.62
N LYS A 93 10.98 5.89 13.10
CA LYS A 93 11.93 6.90 12.63
C LYS A 93 12.42 6.58 11.22
N TRP A 94 12.73 7.61 10.46
CA TRP A 94 13.38 7.44 9.17
C TRP A 94 14.81 6.94 9.34
N ILE A 95 15.19 5.91 8.60
CA ILE A 95 16.53 5.31 8.55
C ILE A 95 17.06 5.35 7.12
N PRO A 96 18.39 5.45 6.93
CA PRO A 96 19.00 5.57 5.61
C PRO A 96 18.84 4.29 4.76
N GLN A 97 18.71 4.51 3.44
CA GLN A 97 18.75 3.44 2.43
C GLN A 97 19.70 3.82 1.28
N LEU A 98 19.20 4.32 0.12
CA LEU A 98 20.05 4.84 -0.96
C LEU A 98 20.73 6.15 -0.57
N ALA A 99 20.10 6.97 0.27
CA ALA A 99 20.76 8.10 0.89
C ALA A 99 21.37 7.71 2.24
N GLU A 100 22.57 8.21 2.54
CA GLU A 100 23.23 8.04 3.84
C GLU A 100 22.72 9.05 4.87
N SER A 101 22.25 10.21 4.40
CA SER A 101 21.68 11.27 5.24
C SER A 101 20.78 12.20 4.43
N TRP A 102 19.95 12.95 5.16
CA TRP A 102 19.07 13.98 4.59
C TRP A 102 19.04 15.20 5.47
N ALA A 103 18.63 16.34 4.88
CA ALA A 103 18.46 17.61 5.58
C ALA A 103 17.24 18.34 5.03
N PHE A 104 16.64 19.22 5.82
CA PHE A 104 15.48 20.01 5.43
C PHE A 104 15.86 21.47 5.26
N ASN A 105 15.11 22.17 4.41
CA ASN A 105 15.14 23.61 4.32
C ASN A 105 13.98 24.21 5.14
N GLU A 106 14.13 25.46 5.57
CA GLU A 106 13.08 26.23 6.26
C GLU A 106 11.86 26.54 5.37
N ASP A 107 11.96 26.30 4.05
CA ASP A 107 10.88 26.53 3.08
C ASP A 107 9.70 25.54 3.22
N ASN A 108 9.85 24.46 4.00
CA ASN A 108 8.89 23.36 4.12
C ASN A 108 8.53 22.71 2.77
N GLN A 109 9.44 22.75 1.80
CA GLN A 109 9.24 22.14 0.47
C GLN A 109 10.43 21.30 0.02
N THR A 110 11.64 21.60 0.48
CA THR A 110 12.88 21.02 -0.04
C THR A 110 13.52 20.06 0.95
N VAL A 111 13.86 18.87 0.47
CA VAL A 111 14.66 17.89 1.22
C VAL A 111 15.92 17.59 0.44
N TYR A 112 17.06 17.74 1.11
CA TYR A 112 18.40 17.44 0.57
C TYR A 112 18.79 16.03 0.95
N PHE A 113 19.48 15.31 0.06
CA PHE A 113 19.93 13.94 0.28
C PHE A 113 21.39 13.78 -0.15
N LYS A 114 22.19 13.13 0.69
CA LYS A 114 23.52 12.60 0.31
C LYS A 114 23.34 11.13 -0.04
N LEU A 115 23.54 10.80 -1.31
CA LEU A 115 23.43 9.44 -1.82
C LEU A 115 24.64 8.61 -1.37
N ASN A 116 24.44 7.31 -1.22
CA ASN A 116 25.53 6.38 -0.92
C ASN A 116 26.40 6.19 -2.17
N PRO A 117 27.68 6.61 -2.16
CA PRO A 117 28.57 6.52 -3.32
C PRO A 117 28.94 5.08 -3.71
N LYS A 118 28.62 4.10 -2.86
CA LYS A 118 28.79 2.67 -3.14
C LYS A 118 27.57 2.05 -3.82
N ALA A 119 26.45 2.77 -3.91
CA ALA A 119 25.24 2.27 -4.52
C ALA A 119 25.44 1.96 -6.02
N LYS A 120 24.97 0.78 -6.43
CA LYS A 120 25.10 0.28 -7.80
C LYS A 120 23.79 -0.32 -8.29
N TRP A 121 23.60 -0.25 -9.57
CA TRP A 121 22.62 -1.04 -10.30
C TRP A 121 23.06 -2.51 -10.38
N SER A 122 22.12 -3.42 -10.61
CA SER A 122 22.39 -4.87 -10.71
C SER A 122 23.29 -5.27 -11.88
N ASP A 123 23.50 -4.41 -12.86
CA ASP A 123 24.43 -4.57 -13.98
C ASP A 123 25.82 -3.97 -13.71
N GLY A 124 26.02 -3.39 -12.52
CA GLY A 124 27.31 -2.88 -12.04
C GLY A 124 27.53 -1.39 -12.20
N GLU A 125 26.69 -0.68 -12.96
CA GLU A 125 26.76 0.78 -13.09
C GLU A 125 26.48 1.45 -11.74
N LYS A 126 27.07 2.63 -11.52
CA LYS A 126 26.87 3.41 -10.30
C LYS A 126 25.49 4.07 -10.29
N VAL A 127 24.92 4.23 -9.10
CA VAL A 127 23.75 5.11 -8.89
C VAL A 127 24.25 6.49 -8.55
N THR A 128 23.80 7.50 -9.29
CA THR A 128 24.23 8.88 -9.16
C THR A 128 23.07 9.85 -9.13
N ALA A 129 23.34 11.13 -8.89
CA ALA A 129 22.37 12.21 -8.98
C ALA A 129 21.70 12.28 -10.37
N ASP A 130 22.40 11.91 -11.44
CA ASP A 130 21.86 11.93 -12.80
C ASP A 130 20.69 10.96 -12.99
N ASP A 131 20.70 9.79 -12.31
CA ASP A 131 19.59 8.86 -12.32
C ASP A 131 18.30 9.44 -11.71
N TYR A 132 18.44 10.38 -10.77
CA TYR A 132 17.28 11.10 -10.18
C TYR A 132 16.81 12.24 -11.09
N LEU A 133 17.69 12.94 -11.78
CA LEU A 133 17.31 13.91 -12.81
C LEU A 133 16.59 13.20 -13.96
N PHE A 134 17.11 12.06 -14.38
CA PHE A 134 16.48 11.22 -15.41
C PHE A 134 15.11 10.69 -14.94
N MET A 135 14.98 10.27 -13.68
CA MET A 135 13.70 9.85 -13.10
C MET A 135 12.61 10.91 -13.29
N LEU A 136 12.91 12.19 -13.05
CA LEU A 136 11.93 13.27 -13.23
C LEU A 136 11.49 13.41 -14.68
N LYS A 137 12.43 13.36 -15.63
CA LYS A 137 12.14 13.33 -17.07
C LYS A 137 11.28 12.12 -17.45
N TYR A 138 11.69 10.94 -16.98
CA TYR A 138 11.02 9.67 -17.25
C TYR A 138 9.55 9.70 -16.86
N TYR A 139 9.22 10.12 -15.64
CA TYR A 139 7.84 10.14 -15.18
C TYR A 139 7.00 11.28 -15.77
N ARG A 140 7.61 12.37 -16.20
CA ARG A 140 6.92 13.48 -16.90
C ARG A 140 6.66 13.20 -18.38
N SER A 141 7.40 12.28 -18.99
CA SER A 141 7.22 11.92 -20.39
C SER A 141 5.85 11.30 -20.66
N LYS A 142 5.21 11.75 -21.74
CA LYS A 142 3.94 11.16 -22.20
C LYS A 142 4.14 9.79 -22.89
N ASP A 143 5.37 9.45 -23.29
CA ASP A 143 5.69 8.20 -23.98
C ASP A 143 5.59 6.98 -23.05
N ILE A 144 5.69 7.15 -21.72
CA ILE A 144 5.41 6.08 -20.75
C ILE A 144 3.93 5.69 -20.71
N ILE A 145 3.02 6.55 -21.18
CA ILE A 145 1.55 6.37 -21.21
C ILE A 145 1.02 5.99 -19.82
N ASP A 146 1.38 6.78 -18.80
CA ASP A 146 0.92 6.58 -17.42
C ASP A 146 0.44 7.91 -16.84
N PRO A 147 -0.84 8.26 -17.02
CA PRO A 147 -1.38 9.56 -16.59
C PRO A 147 -1.18 9.84 -15.10
N TRP A 148 -1.29 8.81 -14.23
CA TRP A 148 -1.12 9.01 -12.79
C TRP A 148 0.29 9.51 -12.44
N TYR A 149 1.34 8.86 -13.00
CA TYR A 149 2.71 9.31 -12.78
C TYR A 149 2.99 10.64 -13.46
N ASN A 150 2.49 10.85 -14.69
CA ASN A 150 2.65 12.13 -15.37
C ASN A 150 2.10 13.29 -14.53
N ASP A 151 0.89 13.13 -13.98
CA ASP A 151 0.23 14.16 -13.18
C ASP A 151 0.95 14.34 -11.84
N PHE A 152 1.28 13.24 -11.14
CA PHE A 152 2.00 13.31 -9.87
C PHE A 152 3.35 14.05 -10.00
N PHE A 153 4.17 13.67 -10.97
CA PHE A 153 5.50 14.27 -11.15
C PHE A 153 5.46 15.68 -11.77
N THR A 154 4.33 16.06 -12.37
CA THR A 154 4.13 17.42 -12.88
C THR A 154 3.54 18.35 -11.83
N GLU A 155 2.59 17.86 -11.02
CA GLU A 155 1.81 18.70 -10.09
C GLU A 155 2.33 18.66 -8.65
N LYS A 156 2.96 17.55 -8.21
CA LYS A 156 3.35 17.36 -6.80
C LYS A 156 4.85 17.48 -6.57
N ILE A 157 5.67 17.30 -7.58
CA ILE A 157 7.12 17.47 -7.52
C ILE A 157 7.49 18.67 -8.39
N GLU A 158 8.03 19.71 -7.76
CA GLU A 158 8.45 20.90 -8.50
C GLU A 158 9.75 20.62 -9.26
N ASP A 159 10.79 20.11 -8.58
CA ASP A 159 12.08 19.86 -9.19
C ASP A 159 12.93 18.83 -8.44
N VAL A 160 13.94 18.31 -9.13
CA VAL A 160 15.07 17.56 -8.58
C VAL A 160 16.36 18.29 -8.99
N VAL A 161 17.11 18.78 -8.00
CA VAL A 161 18.33 19.57 -8.20
C VAL A 161 19.55 18.74 -7.87
N LYS A 162 20.54 18.73 -8.77
CA LYS A 162 21.86 18.11 -8.56
C LYS A 162 22.85 19.17 -8.09
N PHE A 163 23.56 18.89 -7.00
CA PHE A 163 24.66 19.73 -6.48
C PHE A 163 26.02 19.14 -6.87
N ASP A 164 26.18 17.82 -6.72
CA ASP A 164 27.34 17.05 -7.16
C ASP A 164 26.93 15.63 -7.58
N GLU A 165 27.89 14.72 -7.79
CA GLU A 165 27.61 13.33 -8.24
C GLU A 165 26.70 12.57 -7.27
N TYR A 166 26.72 12.90 -5.97
CA TYR A 166 26.00 12.17 -4.91
C TYR A 166 25.15 13.05 -4.01
N THR A 167 24.96 14.33 -4.35
CA THR A 167 24.11 15.24 -3.57
C THR A 167 22.99 15.81 -4.43
N ILE A 168 21.75 15.58 -3.98
CA ILE A 168 20.53 16.06 -4.64
C ILE A 168 19.62 16.80 -3.65
N ALA A 169 18.73 17.62 -4.19
CA ALA A 169 17.53 18.07 -3.48
C ALA A 169 16.28 17.68 -4.27
N ILE A 170 15.22 17.31 -3.55
CA ILE A 170 13.88 17.08 -4.12
C ILE A 170 12.98 18.16 -3.56
N LYS A 171 12.36 18.94 -4.46
CA LYS A 171 11.45 20.01 -4.12
C LYS A 171 10.01 19.62 -4.40
N SER A 172 9.19 19.63 -3.36
CA SER A 172 7.74 19.46 -3.47
C SER A 172 7.11 20.73 -4.05
N ALA A 173 6.09 20.58 -4.88
CA ALA A 173 5.33 21.72 -5.39
C ALA A 173 4.45 22.37 -4.31
N VAL A 174 4.24 21.71 -3.17
CA VAL A 174 3.38 22.18 -2.08
C VAL A 174 4.15 22.11 -0.77
N LYS A 175 3.99 23.13 0.07
CA LYS A 175 4.53 23.12 1.44
C LYS A 175 3.92 22.00 2.28
N LYS A 176 4.76 21.32 3.06
CA LYS A 176 4.40 20.21 3.92
C LYS A 176 5.25 20.19 5.19
N SER A 177 4.82 19.50 6.23
CA SER A 177 5.71 19.17 7.35
C SER A 177 6.88 18.31 6.87
N HIS A 178 7.98 18.31 7.61
CA HIS A 178 9.17 17.52 7.26
C HIS A 178 8.82 16.01 7.11
N ASP A 179 7.96 15.50 7.98
CA ASP A 179 7.53 14.09 7.92
C ASP A 179 6.70 13.80 6.66
N GLU A 180 5.78 14.68 6.30
CA GLU A 180 4.98 14.55 5.06
C GLU A 180 5.84 14.66 3.80
N LEU A 181 6.90 15.48 3.80
CA LEU A 181 7.87 15.52 2.70
C LEU A 181 8.59 14.18 2.56
N MET A 182 9.05 13.62 3.68
CA MET A 182 9.71 12.30 3.67
C MET A 182 8.77 11.19 3.22
N VAL A 183 7.50 11.19 3.66
CA VAL A 183 6.46 10.26 3.18
C VAL A 183 6.25 10.43 1.68
N GLN A 184 6.06 11.65 1.17
CA GLN A 184 5.87 11.91 -0.26
C GLN A 184 7.02 11.38 -1.11
N ILE A 185 8.25 11.53 -0.62
CA ILE A 185 9.47 11.15 -1.35
C ILE A 185 9.72 9.64 -1.28
N ASN A 186 9.45 9.00 -0.17
CA ASN A 186 9.90 7.63 0.09
C ASN A 186 8.80 6.55 0.00
N LEU A 187 7.52 6.92 -0.23
CA LEU A 187 6.48 5.91 -0.45
C LEU A 187 6.77 5.12 -1.74
N PRO A 188 6.73 3.78 -1.68
CA PRO A 188 6.98 2.91 -2.84
C PRO A 188 6.08 3.24 -4.03
N SER A 189 4.81 3.50 -3.77
CA SER A 189 3.80 3.81 -4.80
C SER A 189 4.05 5.13 -5.53
N ASN A 190 4.80 6.06 -4.94
CA ASN A 190 5.05 7.37 -5.54
C ASN A 190 6.17 7.34 -6.60
N GLY A 191 6.98 6.30 -6.66
CA GLY A 191 7.96 6.10 -7.72
C GLY A 191 9.20 7.00 -7.67
N LEU A 192 9.45 7.76 -6.58
CA LEU A 192 10.65 8.61 -6.44
C LEU A 192 11.91 7.75 -6.16
N GLN A 193 12.15 6.81 -7.04
CA GLN A 193 13.33 5.95 -7.08
C GLN A 193 14.16 6.34 -8.30
N PRO A 194 15.48 6.24 -8.24
CA PRO A 194 16.30 6.53 -9.41
C PRO A 194 15.91 5.62 -10.58
N ARG A 195 16.11 6.09 -11.80
CA ARG A 195 15.86 5.29 -13.01
C ARG A 195 17.16 5.16 -13.81
N PRO A 196 17.49 3.94 -14.28
CA PRO A 196 18.76 3.71 -14.99
C PRO A 196 18.74 4.34 -16.38
N GLU A 197 19.25 5.58 -16.50
CA GLU A 197 19.30 6.30 -17.78
C GLU A 197 20.01 5.48 -18.85
N HIS A 198 21.09 4.79 -18.48
CA HIS A 198 21.88 3.95 -19.39
C HIS A 198 21.06 2.79 -20.02
N PHE A 199 20.04 2.26 -19.32
CA PHE A 199 19.13 1.24 -19.83
C PHE A 199 18.04 1.84 -20.72
N PHE A 200 17.53 3.02 -20.39
CA PHE A 200 16.42 3.67 -21.09
C PHE A 200 16.84 4.58 -22.24
N LYS A 201 18.09 4.50 -22.71
CA LYS A 201 18.56 5.29 -23.88
C LYS A 201 17.60 5.15 -25.05
N PRO A 202 17.02 6.26 -25.57
CA PRO A 202 16.09 6.21 -26.67
C PRO A 202 16.77 5.80 -27.97
N GLN A 203 16.07 5.05 -28.84
CA GLN A 203 16.46 4.85 -30.22
C GLN A 203 15.76 5.85 -31.14
N LYS A 204 14.59 6.33 -30.72
CA LYS A 204 13.79 7.35 -31.38
C LYS A 204 13.24 8.29 -30.30
N ASP A 205 13.47 9.57 -30.46
CA ASP A 205 13.08 10.63 -29.54
C ASP A 205 12.79 11.91 -30.37
N ASP A 206 11.66 11.89 -31.10
CA ASP A 206 11.26 12.99 -31.98
C ASP A 206 10.84 14.24 -31.19
N ASN A 207 10.27 14.03 -29.99
CA ASN A 207 9.81 15.11 -29.09
C ASN A 207 10.94 15.66 -28.19
N LYS A 208 12.10 15.00 -28.17
CA LYS A 208 13.32 15.39 -27.41
C LYS A 208 13.12 15.48 -25.89
N ASP A 209 12.28 14.60 -25.35
CA ASP A 209 12.10 14.52 -23.89
C ASP A 209 13.07 13.54 -23.19
N GLY A 210 13.87 12.82 -23.98
CA GLY A 210 14.88 11.86 -23.51
C GLY A 210 14.34 10.44 -23.33
N ILE A 211 13.07 10.18 -23.68
CA ILE A 211 12.41 8.86 -23.61
C ILE A 211 12.12 8.35 -25.02
N ASP A 212 12.12 7.05 -25.20
CA ASP A 212 11.88 6.44 -26.51
C ASP A 212 10.40 6.56 -26.92
N ASP A 213 10.12 7.16 -28.09
CA ASP A 213 8.75 7.31 -28.64
C ASP A 213 7.97 5.98 -28.69
N ASN A 214 8.66 4.84 -28.71
CA ASN A 214 8.05 3.51 -28.68
C ASN A 214 8.23 2.82 -27.32
N PHE A 215 8.35 3.57 -26.23
CA PHE A 215 8.66 3.09 -24.87
C PHE A 215 7.86 1.83 -24.48
N VAL A 216 6.54 1.88 -24.57
CA VAL A 216 5.65 0.77 -24.17
C VAL A 216 5.99 -0.52 -24.91
N ARG A 217 6.21 -0.47 -26.22
CA ARG A 217 6.55 -1.64 -27.03
C ARG A 217 7.97 -2.12 -26.79
N ARG A 218 8.91 -1.18 -26.70
CA ARG A 218 10.35 -1.47 -26.61
C ARG A 218 10.73 -2.16 -25.31
N TYR A 219 10.12 -1.75 -24.18
CA TYR A 219 10.44 -2.26 -22.85
C TYR A 219 9.43 -3.26 -22.31
N ASN A 220 8.46 -3.70 -23.11
CA ASN A 220 7.33 -4.53 -22.67
C ASN A 220 7.74 -5.80 -21.89
N PHE A 221 8.76 -6.53 -22.35
CA PHE A 221 9.28 -7.75 -21.72
C PHE A 221 10.79 -7.69 -21.44
N LYS A 222 11.30 -6.52 -21.12
CA LYS A 222 12.68 -6.32 -20.68
C LYS A 222 12.72 -6.08 -19.18
N GLY A 223 13.53 -6.86 -18.45
CA GLY A 223 13.84 -6.58 -17.06
C GLY A 223 14.77 -5.38 -16.96
N GLU A 224 14.37 -4.33 -16.25
CA GLU A 224 15.24 -3.19 -15.97
C GLU A 224 16.26 -3.52 -14.87
N PRO A 225 17.48 -2.94 -14.88
CA PRO A 225 18.40 -3.01 -13.76
C PRO A 225 17.76 -2.47 -12.48
N THR A 226 18.16 -3.01 -11.34
CA THR A 226 17.64 -2.63 -10.03
C THR A 226 18.75 -2.21 -9.08
N THR A 227 18.46 -1.33 -8.14
CA THR A 227 19.34 -1.02 -7.00
C THR A 227 19.15 -2.00 -5.85
N GLY A 228 18.10 -2.82 -5.91
CA GLY A 228 17.74 -3.80 -4.90
C GLY A 228 18.58 -5.08 -4.94
N PRO A 229 18.39 -5.96 -3.96
CA PRO A 229 19.16 -7.20 -3.84
C PRO A 229 18.79 -8.26 -4.90
N TYR A 230 17.62 -8.17 -5.51
CA TYR A 230 17.14 -9.17 -6.48
C TYR A 230 16.87 -8.57 -7.84
N PHE A 231 17.44 -9.16 -8.88
CA PHE A 231 17.15 -8.85 -10.28
C PHE A 231 16.39 -9.99 -10.95
N MET A 232 15.70 -9.69 -12.05
CA MET A 232 14.99 -10.68 -12.85
C MET A 232 15.99 -11.53 -13.64
N ASP A 233 16.11 -12.81 -13.28
CA ASP A 233 17.07 -13.76 -13.87
C ASP A 233 16.44 -14.56 -15.03
N LYS A 234 15.22 -15.08 -14.84
CA LYS A 234 14.56 -15.94 -15.82
C LYS A 234 13.06 -15.68 -15.91
N VAL A 235 12.57 -15.61 -17.14
CA VAL A 235 11.14 -15.48 -17.43
C VAL A 235 10.70 -16.62 -18.34
N GLU A 236 9.79 -17.47 -17.84
CA GLU A 236 9.12 -18.50 -18.60
C GLU A 236 7.68 -18.06 -18.84
N LYS A 237 7.42 -17.47 -20.01
CA LYS A 237 6.13 -16.82 -20.33
C LYS A 237 4.93 -17.73 -20.01
N GLY A 238 4.00 -17.22 -19.23
CA GLY A 238 2.79 -17.92 -18.78
C GLY A 238 3.03 -19.00 -17.71
N LYS A 239 4.28 -19.25 -17.27
CA LYS A 239 4.62 -20.32 -16.33
C LYS A 239 5.26 -19.82 -15.05
N SER A 240 6.36 -19.06 -15.15
CA SER A 240 7.09 -18.60 -13.95
C SER A 240 7.98 -17.40 -14.24
N VAL A 241 8.30 -16.67 -13.16
CA VAL A 241 9.36 -15.66 -13.11
C VAL A 241 10.32 -16.03 -11.99
N THR A 242 11.63 -15.94 -12.24
CA THR A 242 12.65 -16.18 -11.22
C THR A 242 13.50 -14.93 -11.06
N PHE A 243 13.59 -14.48 -9.81
CA PHE A 243 14.53 -13.46 -9.38
C PHE A 243 15.75 -14.13 -8.76
N LYS A 244 16.92 -13.53 -8.97
CA LYS A 244 18.19 -13.99 -8.40
C LYS A 244 18.82 -12.86 -7.59
N HIS A 245 19.41 -13.21 -6.47
CA HIS A 245 20.19 -12.27 -5.65
C HIS A 245 21.46 -11.84 -6.39
N VAL A 246 21.81 -10.55 -6.33
CA VAL A 246 22.99 -9.99 -7.00
C VAL A 246 24.32 -10.52 -6.44
N GLY A 247 24.35 -11.03 -5.21
CA GLY A 247 25.52 -11.58 -4.55
C GLY A 247 25.70 -11.06 -3.13
N GLN A 248 26.63 -11.66 -2.40
CA GLN A 248 26.96 -11.28 -1.01
C GLN A 248 27.70 -9.93 -0.91
N ASP A 249 28.18 -9.42 -2.02
CA ASP A 249 28.82 -8.11 -2.18
C ASP A 249 27.85 -7.00 -2.59
N TRP A 250 26.54 -7.25 -2.48
CA TRP A 250 25.54 -6.23 -2.72
C TRP A 250 25.84 -4.98 -1.87
N TRP A 251 25.87 -3.81 -2.53
CA TRP A 251 26.23 -2.54 -1.88
C TRP A 251 25.43 -2.25 -0.61
N GLY A 252 24.16 -2.70 -0.56
CA GLY A 252 23.27 -2.47 0.58
C GLY A 252 23.76 -3.09 1.89
N TYR A 253 24.53 -4.17 1.86
CA TYR A 253 25.08 -4.79 3.08
C TYR A 253 26.12 -3.93 3.83
N GLY A 254 26.55 -2.82 3.23
CA GLY A 254 27.29 -1.78 3.93
C GLY A 254 26.45 -0.99 4.93
N ASN A 255 25.13 -1.04 4.82
CA ASN A 255 24.19 -0.42 5.74
C ASN A 255 23.74 -1.47 6.80
N PRO A 256 23.88 -1.19 8.12
CA PRO A 256 23.50 -2.13 9.18
C PRO A 256 22.06 -2.64 9.09
N TYR A 257 21.13 -1.80 8.63
CA TYR A 257 19.71 -2.16 8.49
C TYR A 257 19.41 -3.14 7.35
N TYR A 258 20.38 -3.45 6.49
CA TYR A 258 20.26 -4.49 5.46
C TYR A 258 21.00 -5.78 5.82
N GLN A 259 21.87 -5.77 6.83
CA GLN A 259 22.58 -6.98 7.26
C GLN A 259 21.58 -8.04 7.72
N HIS A 260 21.83 -9.29 7.37
CA HIS A 260 21.00 -10.45 7.72
C HIS A 260 19.57 -10.42 7.13
N ARG A 261 19.35 -9.66 6.08
CA ARG A 261 18.12 -9.62 5.28
C ARG A 261 18.38 -10.13 3.88
N TYR A 262 17.32 -10.45 3.15
CA TYR A 262 17.41 -10.95 1.75
C TYR A 262 18.26 -12.22 1.63
N ASN A 263 18.01 -13.18 2.51
CA ASN A 263 18.90 -14.33 2.72
C ASN A 263 18.72 -15.47 1.71
N VAL A 264 17.71 -15.42 0.82
CA VAL A 264 17.52 -16.46 -0.21
C VAL A 264 18.26 -16.11 -1.49
N GLU A 265 18.90 -17.12 -2.12
CA GLU A 265 19.64 -16.90 -3.37
C GLU A 265 18.71 -16.64 -4.55
N ARG A 266 17.54 -17.29 -4.56
CA ARG A 266 16.55 -17.18 -5.64
C ARG A 266 15.13 -17.09 -5.09
N VAL A 267 14.28 -16.41 -5.85
CA VAL A 267 12.82 -16.39 -5.63
C VAL A 267 12.16 -16.87 -6.92
N ARG A 268 11.55 -18.05 -6.88
CA ARG A 268 10.80 -18.60 -8.01
C ARG A 268 9.31 -18.44 -7.78
N ILE A 269 8.66 -17.67 -8.66
CA ILE A 269 7.23 -17.39 -8.62
C ILE A 269 6.56 -18.17 -9.75
N THR A 270 5.76 -19.18 -9.41
CA THR A 270 5.06 -20.04 -10.37
C THR A 270 3.65 -19.53 -10.59
N VAL A 271 3.14 -19.57 -11.83
CA VAL A 271 1.75 -19.21 -12.12
C VAL A 271 0.83 -20.37 -11.78
N ILE A 272 -0.03 -20.18 -10.78
CA ILE A 272 -1.06 -21.12 -10.37
C ILE A 272 -2.34 -20.32 -10.16
N ARG A 273 -3.31 -20.48 -11.08
CA ARG A 273 -4.50 -19.62 -11.15
C ARG A 273 -5.50 -19.86 -10.01
N ASP A 274 -5.60 -21.09 -9.59
CA ASP A 274 -6.55 -21.53 -8.56
C ASP A 274 -5.86 -21.67 -7.20
N SER A 275 -6.38 -21.04 -6.17
CA SER A 275 -5.76 -21.02 -4.84
C SER A 275 -5.85 -22.39 -4.13
N ASP A 276 -6.89 -23.20 -4.38
CA ASP A 276 -6.99 -24.55 -3.81
C ASP A 276 -5.97 -25.49 -4.48
N ILE A 277 -5.69 -25.29 -5.78
CA ILE A 277 -4.61 -25.99 -6.48
C ILE A 277 -3.26 -25.53 -5.93
N ALA A 278 -3.06 -24.23 -5.70
CA ALA A 278 -1.82 -23.71 -5.12
C ALA A 278 -1.59 -24.28 -3.70
N MET A 279 -2.62 -24.41 -2.88
CA MET A 279 -2.54 -25.03 -1.56
C MET A 279 -2.11 -26.51 -1.66
N LYS A 280 -2.63 -27.26 -2.62
CA LYS A 280 -2.19 -28.66 -2.87
C LYS A 280 -0.74 -28.75 -3.33
N HIS A 281 -0.25 -27.76 -4.12
CA HIS A 281 1.17 -27.65 -4.47
C HIS A 281 2.03 -27.35 -3.25
N PHE A 282 1.56 -26.49 -2.38
CA PHE A 282 2.23 -26.16 -1.12
C PHE A 282 2.34 -27.40 -0.22
N GLU A 283 1.25 -28.11 0.02
CA GLU A 283 1.22 -29.33 0.85
C GLU A 283 2.10 -30.47 0.32
N LYS A 284 2.41 -30.47 -0.98
CA LYS A 284 3.35 -31.42 -1.63
C LYS A 284 4.81 -30.94 -1.61
N GLY A 285 5.10 -29.79 -0.99
CA GLY A 285 6.44 -29.22 -0.94
C GLY A 285 6.92 -28.58 -2.25
N ASN A 286 6.02 -28.27 -3.17
CA ASN A 286 6.35 -27.53 -4.40
C ASN A 286 6.41 -25.99 -4.19
N LEU A 287 5.77 -25.50 -3.13
CA LEU A 287 5.86 -24.13 -2.62
C LEU A 287 6.37 -24.21 -1.18
N ASP A 288 7.04 -23.15 -0.72
CA ASP A 288 7.66 -23.12 0.62
C ASP A 288 6.76 -22.43 1.66
N VAL A 289 5.88 -21.55 1.20
CA VAL A 289 4.97 -20.74 2.02
C VAL A 289 3.60 -20.61 1.40
N PHE A 290 2.57 -20.40 2.24
CA PHE A 290 1.21 -20.16 1.79
C PHE A 290 0.45 -19.26 2.78
N GLY A 291 -0.16 -18.17 2.28
CA GLY A 291 -0.96 -17.27 3.10
C GLY A 291 -2.29 -17.91 3.54
N VAL A 292 -2.55 -17.95 4.83
CA VAL A 292 -3.77 -18.54 5.42
C VAL A 292 -4.53 -17.51 6.28
N ILE A 293 -4.55 -16.26 5.82
CA ILE A 293 -5.15 -15.13 6.55
C ILE A 293 -6.66 -15.30 6.77
N LEU A 294 -7.39 -15.90 5.83
CA LEU A 294 -8.84 -16.10 5.93
C LEU A 294 -9.18 -17.13 7.02
N PRO A 295 -10.23 -16.89 7.84
CA PRO A 295 -10.62 -17.80 8.93
C PRO A 295 -10.83 -19.24 8.49
N ASN A 296 -11.52 -19.46 7.37
CA ASN A 296 -11.76 -20.80 6.83
C ASN A 296 -10.47 -21.51 6.40
N LEU A 297 -9.48 -20.79 5.88
CA LEU A 297 -8.18 -21.38 5.56
C LEU A 297 -7.46 -21.79 6.84
N TRP A 298 -7.35 -20.89 7.82
CA TRP A 298 -6.65 -21.14 9.07
C TRP A 298 -7.27 -22.26 9.91
N HIS A 299 -8.58 -22.26 10.09
CA HIS A 299 -9.26 -23.18 10.99
C HIS A 299 -9.64 -24.52 10.31
N ASP A 300 -10.01 -24.51 9.03
CA ASP A 300 -10.58 -25.70 8.39
C ASP A 300 -9.62 -26.41 7.45
N LYS A 301 -8.70 -25.66 6.78
CA LYS A 301 -7.86 -26.24 5.73
C LYS A 301 -6.41 -26.51 6.16
N THR A 302 -5.98 -26.09 7.36
CA THR A 302 -4.63 -26.35 7.88
C THR A 302 -4.60 -27.52 8.87
N ASN A 303 -5.34 -28.58 8.61
CA ASN A 303 -5.44 -29.79 9.43
C ASN A 303 -5.19 -31.10 8.64
N THR A 304 -4.62 -30.99 7.45
CA THR A 304 -4.26 -32.11 6.59
C THR A 304 -3.04 -32.85 7.11
N GLN A 305 -2.71 -34.01 6.52
CA GLN A 305 -1.65 -34.88 7.03
C GLN A 305 -0.29 -34.20 7.17
N PRO A 306 0.20 -33.36 6.21
CA PRO A 306 1.50 -32.69 6.36
C PRO A 306 1.61 -31.78 7.59
N TYR A 307 0.49 -31.18 8.03
CA TYR A 307 0.46 -30.38 9.27
C TYR A 307 0.50 -31.30 10.52
N LYS A 308 -0.23 -32.42 10.50
CA LYS A 308 -0.26 -33.39 11.61
C LYS A 308 1.09 -34.08 11.78
N ASP A 309 1.80 -34.30 10.70
CA ASP A 309 3.13 -34.92 10.70
C ASP A 309 4.26 -33.94 11.06
N GLY A 310 3.94 -32.67 11.31
CA GLY A 310 4.90 -31.63 11.68
C GLY A 310 5.89 -31.26 10.57
N TYR A 311 5.52 -31.46 9.29
CA TYR A 311 6.31 -30.97 8.15
C TYR A 311 6.02 -29.53 7.80
N ILE A 312 4.77 -29.08 8.07
CA ILE A 312 4.29 -27.73 7.85
C ILE A 312 3.91 -27.12 9.20
N ASP A 313 4.52 -26.00 9.50
CA ASP A 313 4.26 -25.18 10.67
C ASP A 313 3.30 -24.05 10.33
N LYS A 314 2.69 -23.44 11.36
CA LYS A 314 1.79 -22.31 11.22
C LYS A 314 2.27 -21.14 12.05
N PHE A 315 2.10 -19.93 11.50
CA PHE A 315 2.42 -18.67 12.14
C PHE A 315 1.21 -17.73 12.13
N TRP A 316 0.94 -17.13 13.27
CA TRP A 316 -0.02 -16.03 13.44
C TRP A 316 0.69 -14.91 14.18
N GLY A 317 1.06 -13.85 13.47
CA GLY A 317 1.75 -12.71 14.06
C GLY A 317 0.91 -11.45 14.00
N TYR A 318 0.75 -10.78 15.14
CA TYR A 318 0.07 -9.49 15.23
C TYR A 318 1.01 -8.36 14.83
N ASN A 319 0.46 -7.33 14.17
CA ASN A 319 1.18 -6.14 13.72
C ASN A 319 0.39 -4.86 14.02
N GLN A 320 1.00 -3.72 13.71
CA GLN A 320 0.40 -2.39 13.83
C GLN A 320 0.45 -1.63 12.49
N VAL A 321 0.36 -2.38 11.40
CA VAL A 321 0.28 -1.81 10.05
C VAL A 321 -0.98 -0.96 9.91
N VAL A 322 -0.86 0.18 9.26
CA VAL A 322 -1.97 1.09 9.01
C VAL A 322 -3.12 0.36 8.30
N GLN A 323 -4.29 0.43 8.88
CA GLN A 323 -5.51 -0.16 8.35
C GLN A 323 -6.29 0.89 7.55
N GLY A 324 -6.58 0.60 6.30
CA GLY A 324 -7.31 1.52 5.41
C GLY A 324 -8.73 1.87 5.89
N ALA A 325 -9.33 2.89 5.32
CA ALA A 325 -10.71 3.28 5.60
C ALA A 325 -11.68 2.19 5.14
N GLY A 326 -12.60 1.72 5.98
CA GLY A 326 -13.45 0.60 5.58
C GLY A 326 -14.65 0.33 6.47
N GLY A 327 -15.69 -0.20 5.82
CA GLY A 327 -16.97 -0.52 6.42
C GLY A 327 -18.11 -0.35 5.43
N LEU A 328 -19.25 0.13 5.94
CA LEU A 328 -20.42 0.42 5.11
C LEU A 328 -20.50 1.94 4.86
N TRP A 329 -20.12 2.37 3.69
CA TRP A 329 -20.09 3.76 3.25
C TRP A 329 -21.50 4.18 2.83
N MET A 330 -22.01 5.29 3.37
CA MET A 330 -23.36 5.80 3.11
C MET A 330 -23.31 7.02 2.19
N ASN A 331 -23.91 6.93 1.01
CA ASN A 331 -23.93 8.02 0.03
C ASN A 331 -25.00 9.05 0.40
N THR A 332 -24.59 10.16 1.00
CA THR A 332 -25.50 11.21 1.50
C THR A 332 -26.26 11.95 0.40
N ALA A 333 -25.87 11.83 -0.86
CA ALA A 333 -26.62 12.38 -1.99
C ALA A 333 -27.81 11.52 -2.42
N GLN A 334 -27.93 10.30 -1.89
CA GLN A 334 -29.07 9.42 -2.18
C GLN A 334 -30.28 9.74 -1.29
N PRO A 335 -31.50 9.53 -1.78
CA PRO A 335 -32.71 9.75 -1.00
C PRO A 335 -32.63 9.03 0.36
N LEU A 336 -33.15 9.67 1.39
CA LEU A 336 -33.18 9.27 2.80
C LEU A 336 -31.80 9.26 3.48
N LEU A 337 -30.70 9.00 2.77
CA LEU A 337 -29.35 8.98 3.36
C LEU A 337 -28.77 10.39 3.62
N ASN A 338 -29.44 11.45 3.17
CA ASN A 338 -29.14 12.82 3.56
C ASN A 338 -29.57 13.13 5.01
N ASP A 339 -30.53 12.38 5.55
CA ASP A 339 -30.96 12.51 6.95
C ASP A 339 -29.96 11.83 7.89
N ARG A 340 -29.41 12.61 8.84
CA ARG A 340 -28.46 12.12 9.84
C ARG A 340 -29.08 11.04 10.75
N ASN A 341 -30.37 11.15 11.09
CA ASN A 341 -31.04 10.17 11.95
C ASN A 341 -31.20 8.83 11.20
N VAL A 342 -31.45 8.84 9.89
CA VAL A 342 -31.45 7.61 9.08
C VAL A 342 -30.08 6.96 9.11
N ARG A 343 -29.00 7.72 8.92
CA ARG A 343 -27.62 7.18 9.00
C ARG A 343 -27.27 6.65 10.39
N ALA A 344 -27.68 7.35 11.44
CA ALA A 344 -27.52 6.90 12.82
C ALA A 344 -28.27 5.57 13.05
N GLY A 345 -29.53 5.50 12.64
CA GLY A 345 -30.32 4.27 12.72
C GLY A 345 -29.67 3.10 11.97
N ILE A 346 -29.17 3.32 10.75
CA ILE A 346 -28.42 2.31 9.99
C ILE A 346 -27.19 1.85 10.78
N THR A 347 -26.45 2.79 11.41
CA THR A 347 -25.24 2.45 12.17
C THR A 347 -25.55 1.53 13.35
N TYR A 348 -26.59 1.84 14.15
CA TYR A 348 -26.98 1.00 15.29
C TYR A 348 -27.70 -0.30 14.88
N ALA A 349 -28.29 -0.35 13.67
CA ALA A 349 -28.92 -1.56 13.13
C ALA A 349 -27.93 -2.53 12.47
N THR A 350 -26.66 -2.16 12.33
CA THR A 350 -25.67 -2.96 11.60
C THR A 350 -24.73 -3.69 12.56
N ASP A 351 -24.92 -5.00 12.72
CA ASP A 351 -24.21 -5.85 13.69
C ASP A 351 -22.85 -6.37 13.17
N PHE A 352 -21.85 -5.48 13.11
CA PHE A 352 -20.50 -5.90 12.74
C PHE A 352 -19.82 -6.75 13.83
N ASP A 353 -20.09 -6.53 15.11
CA ASP A 353 -19.49 -7.32 16.19
C ASP A 353 -19.99 -8.76 16.16
N GLY A 354 -21.30 -8.95 15.97
CA GLY A 354 -21.89 -10.27 15.77
C GLY A 354 -21.42 -10.96 14.48
N MET A 355 -21.24 -10.20 13.39
CA MET A 355 -20.66 -10.72 12.15
C MET A 355 -19.22 -11.20 12.36
N ILE A 356 -18.38 -10.44 13.09
CA ILE A 356 -17.00 -10.85 13.42
C ILE A 356 -17.03 -12.17 14.22
N SER A 357 -17.90 -12.25 15.24
CA SER A 357 -17.99 -13.43 16.10
C SER A 357 -18.53 -14.66 15.37
N ASN A 358 -19.63 -14.52 14.62
CA ASN A 358 -20.38 -15.65 14.06
C ASN A 358 -19.92 -16.06 12.66
N VAL A 359 -19.49 -15.10 11.82
CA VAL A 359 -19.07 -15.37 10.43
C VAL A 359 -17.56 -15.42 10.29
N LEU A 360 -16.83 -14.60 11.05
CA LEU A 360 -15.37 -14.49 10.99
C LEU A 360 -14.67 -15.16 12.19
N ARG A 361 -15.41 -15.94 12.98
CA ARG A 361 -14.90 -16.76 14.11
C ARG A 361 -14.18 -15.97 15.20
N GLY A 362 -14.44 -14.66 15.31
CA GLY A 362 -13.77 -13.77 16.26
C GLY A 362 -12.34 -13.40 15.88
N ASP A 363 -11.86 -13.77 14.71
CA ASP A 363 -10.47 -13.55 14.29
C ASP A 363 -10.18 -12.08 13.96
N TYR A 364 -11.18 -11.35 13.47
CA TYR A 364 -11.02 -9.96 13.05
C TYR A 364 -11.34 -8.98 14.18
N VAL A 365 -10.80 -7.78 14.09
CA VAL A 365 -10.99 -6.73 15.11
C VAL A 365 -11.95 -5.67 14.60
N ARG A 366 -12.86 -5.20 15.45
CA ARG A 366 -13.78 -4.11 15.13
C ARG A 366 -12.98 -2.80 14.93
N LYS A 367 -13.23 -2.08 13.83
CA LYS A 367 -12.68 -0.73 13.64
C LYS A 367 -13.29 0.24 14.65
N PRO A 368 -12.50 1.16 15.22
CA PRO A 368 -13.05 2.19 16.14
C PRO A 368 -13.89 3.24 15.39
N HIS A 369 -13.53 3.56 14.16
CA HIS A 369 -14.22 4.48 13.25
C HIS A 369 -14.08 4.01 11.78
N GLY A 370 -14.83 4.61 10.87
CA GLY A 370 -14.89 4.18 9.46
C GLY A 370 -13.67 4.54 8.61
N LEU A 371 -12.86 5.50 9.03
CA LEU A 371 -11.64 5.90 8.34
C LEU A 371 -10.46 5.00 8.68
N GLY A 372 -9.27 5.30 8.12
CA GLY A 372 -8.05 4.57 8.41
C GLY A 372 -7.67 4.66 9.89
N SER A 373 -6.96 3.67 10.39
CA SER A 373 -6.46 3.58 11.77
C SER A 373 -5.06 2.96 11.80
N GLY A 374 -4.33 3.18 12.89
CA GLY A 374 -2.91 2.80 13.01
C GLY A 374 -1.96 3.94 12.64
N HIS A 375 -2.45 5.18 12.54
CA HIS A 375 -1.67 6.38 12.24
C HIS A 375 -1.04 7.01 13.50
N GLY A 376 -0.98 6.27 14.61
CA GLY A 376 -0.37 6.77 15.85
C GLY A 376 -1.13 7.98 16.42
N GLY A 377 -0.44 9.09 16.67
CA GLY A 377 -1.04 10.29 17.27
C GLY A 377 -2.16 10.95 16.45
N TYR A 378 -2.33 10.60 15.18
CA TYR A 378 -3.46 11.08 14.36
C TYR A 378 -4.77 10.34 14.65
N ASP A 379 -4.72 9.14 15.23
CA ASP A 379 -5.92 8.39 15.59
C ASP A 379 -6.60 9.04 16.81
N LEU A 380 -7.93 9.07 16.81
CA LEU A 380 -8.70 9.58 17.93
C LEU A 380 -8.63 8.56 19.08
N PRO A 381 -8.05 8.92 20.24
CA PRO A 381 -7.94 8.02 21.37
C PRO A 381 -9.34 7.69 21.94
N ASP A 382 -9.48 6.49 22.50
CA ASP A 382 -10.66 6.01 23.24
C ASP A 382 -11.98 5.99 22.45
N VAL A 383 -11.97 6.30 21.15
CA VAL A 383 -13.16 6.18 20.31
C VAL A 383 -13.50 4.70 20.07
N LYS A 384 -14.77 4.37 20.16
CA LYS A 384 -15.28 3.02 19.87
C LYS A 384 -16.46 3.11 18.90
N ALA A 385 -16.50 2.17 17.96
CA ALA A 385 -17.67 2.05 17.10
C ALA A 385 -18.95 1.84 17.93
N PRO A 386 -20.07 2.42 17.50
CA PRO A 386 -21.37 2.11 18.09
C PRO A 386 -21.64 0.59 18.06
N LYS A 387 -22.11 0.05 19.17
CA LYS A 387 -22.54 -1.35 19.25
C LYS A 387 -23.89 -1.53 18.56
N PHE A 388 -24.17 -2.74 18.13
CA PHE A 388 -25.47 -3.12 17.63
C PHE A 388 -26.54 -2.92 18.71
N ASP A 389 -27.53 -2.09 18.41
CA ASP A 389 -28.65 -1.75 19.29
C ASP A 389 -29.89 -1.46 18.44
N PRO A 390 -30.71 -2.48 18.15
CA PRO A 390 -31.89 -2.31 17.32
C PRO A 390 -32.96 -1.41 17.95
N GLU A 391 -33.00 -1.28 19.28
CA GLU A 391 -33.94 -0.36 19.97
C GLU A 391 -33.50 1.09 19.78
N GLN A 392 -32.21 1.36 19.89
CA GLN A 392 -31.66 2.70 19.62
C GLN A 392 -31.80 3.06 18.15
N ALA A 393 -31.57 2.10 17.25
CA ALA A 393 -31.80 2.27 15.82
C ALA A 393 -33.26 2.67 15.52
N ALA A 394 -34.21 1.95 16.14
CA ALA A 394 -35.64 2.23 16.02
C ALA A 394 -35.98 3.67 16.42
N LYS A 395 -35.42 4.16 17.53
CA LYS A 395 -35.63 5.56 17.99
C LYS A 395 -35.12 6.57 16.95
N TYR A 396 -33.98 6.35 16.36
CA TYR A 396 -33.45 7.23 15.30
C TYR A 396 -34.34 7.19 14.05
N PHE A 397 -34.83 6.03 13.65
CA PHE A 397 -35.74 5.90 12.51
C PHE A 397 -37.09 6.60 12.79
N GLU A 398 -37.60 6.53 14.01
CA GLU A 398 -38.80 7.26 14.42
C GLU A 398 -38.58 8.77 14.39
N GLN A 399 -37.44 9.28 14.84
CA GLN A 399 -37.07 10.69 14.74
C GLN A 399 -36.95 11.16 13.26
N ALA A 400 -36.59 10.27 12.37
CA ALA A 400 -36.58 10.51 10.91
C ALA A 400 -37.98 10.34 10.26
N GLY A 401 -39.05 10.05 11.05
CA GLY A 401 -40.41 9.91 10.56
C GLY A 401 -40.84 8.51 10.11
N PHE A 402 -40.00 7.48 10.34
CA PHE A 402 -40.31 6.09 9.99
C PHE A 402 -41.03 5.38 11.15
N THR A 403 -42.27 5.74 11.39
CA THR A 403 -43.09 5.29 12.52
C THR A 403 -44.01 4.13 12.20
N GLN A 404 -44.29 3.85 10.93
CA GLN A 404 -45.12 2.74 10.48
C GLN A 404 -44.30 1.48 10.26
N ILE A 405 -44.86 0.32 10.57
CA ILE A 405 -44.22 -0.98 10.34
C ILE A 405 -45.07 -1.76 9.32
N GLY A 406 -44.46 -2.15 8.22
CA GLY A 406 -45.08 -2.96 7.18
C GLY A 406 -45.35 -4.39 7.63
N PRO A 407 -46.14 -5.15 6.87
CA PRO A 407 -46.48 -6.54 7.20
C PRO A 407 -45.28 -7.48 7.23
N ASP A 408 -44.17 -7.09 6.64
CA ASP A 408 -42.87 -7.80 6.63
C ASP A 408 -41.90 -7.31 7.70
N GLY A 409 -42.37 -6.42 8.59
CA GLY A 409 -41.57 -5.88 9.69
C GLY A 409 -40.68 -4.69 9.30
N ILE A 410 -40.70 -4.23 8.04
CA ILE A 410 -39.86 -3.10 7.60
C ILE A 410 -40.57 -1.78 7.84
N ARG A 411 -39.84 -0.80 8.35
CA ARG A 411 -40.35 0.53 8.67
C ARG A 411 -40.63 1.34 7.41
N MET A 412 -41.66 2.19 7.50
CA MET A 412 -42.11 3.13 6.49
C MET A 412 -42.40 4.49 7.11
N ASN A 413 -42.25 5.55 6.33
CA ASN A 413 -42.71 6.89 6.71
C ASN A 413 -44.17 7.13 6.26
N SER A 414 -44.73 8.31 6.58
CA SER A 414 -46.10 8.70 6.22
C SER A 414 -46.36 8.80 4.72
N LYS A 415 -45.32 8.85 3.88
CA LYS A 415 -45.41 8.85 2.42
C LYS A 415 -45.36 7.45 1.81
N GLY A 416 -45.21 6.41 2.63
CA GLY A 416 -45.04 5.02 2.20
C GLY A 416 -43.63 4.67 1.74
N GLU A 417 -42.63 5.56 1.96
CA GLU A 417 -41.24 5.26 1.65
C GLU A 417 -40.68 4.28 2.70
N ARG A 418 -40.08 3.19 2.21
CA ARG A 418 -39.54 2.10 3.04
C ARG A 418 -38.08 2.35 3.44
N LEU A 419 -37.71 1.93 4.62
CA LEU A 419 -36.29 1.82 5.02
C LEU A 419 -35.65 0.60 4.34
N SER A 420 -35.30 0.75 3.08
CA SER A 420 -34.68 -0.29 2.27
C SER A 420 -33.52 0.28 1.48
N PHE A 421 -32.32 -0.32 1.62
CA PHE A 421 -31.11 0.17 0.97
C PHE A 421 -30.32 -0.98 0.34
N GLY A 422 -29.81 -0.74 -0.88
CA GLY A 422 -28.92 -1.65 -1.58
C GLY A 422 -27.47 -1.51 -1.12
N ILE A 423 -26.84 -2.62 -0.72
CA ILE A 423 -25.41 -2.69 -0.42
C ILE A 423 -24.67 -3.17 -1.67
N THR A 424 -23.89 -2.30 -2.29
CA THR A 424 -23.04 -2.64 -3.42
C THR A 424 -21.69 -3.17 -2.94
N TYR A 425 -21.24 -4.30 -3.49
CA TYR A 425 -19.94 -4.89 -3.22
C TYR A 425 -19.43 -5.72 -4.40
N GLY A 426 -18.10 -5.87 -4.51
CA GLY A 426 -17.46 -6.52 -5.65
C GLY A 426 -16.67 -7.80 -5.32
N TYR A 427 -16.61 -8.20 -4.04
CA TYR A 427 -15.87 -9.37 -3.60
C TYR A 427 -16.81 -10.43 -3.07
N GLN A 428 -17.03 -11.49 -3.86
CA GLN A 428 -18.00 -12.56 -3.59
C GLN A 428 -17.85 -13.20 -2.19
N PRO A 429 -16.63 -13.42 -1.62
CA PRO A 429 -16.49 -13.94 -0.26
C PRO A 429 -17.06 -13.03 0.84
N ASN A 430 -17.43 -11.78 0.55
CA ASN A 430 -18.15 -10.92 1.48
C ASN A 430 -19.64 -11.24 1.58
N THR A 431 -20.20 -12.04 0.66
CA THR A 431 -21.64 -12.33 0.64
C THR A 431 -22.16 -12.92 1.96
N PRO A 432 -21.53 -13.92 2.60
CA PRO A 432 -21.98 -14.41 3.91
C PRO A 432 -21.97 -13.34 5.01
N ARG A 433 -20.99 -12.43 4.97
CA ARG A 433 -20.85 -11.32 5.92
C ARG A 433 -22.01 -10.33 5.78
N ILE A 434 -22.30 -9.92 4.54
CA ILE A 434 -23.37 -8.95 4.25
C ILE A 434 -24.75 -9.59 4.46
N ALA A 435 -24.92 -10.89 4.16
CA ALA A 435 -26.14 -11.63 4.45
C ALA A 435 -26.43 -11.67 5.96
N TYR A 436 -25.41 -11.87 6.80
CA TYR A 436 -25.56 -11.77 8.24
C TYR A 436 -26.05 -10.36 8.68
N LEU A 437 -25.38 -9.29 8.21
CA LEU A 437 -25.78 -7.93 8.51
C LEU A 437 -27.23 -7.62 8.08
N LYS A 438 -27.64 -8.11 6.91
CA LYS A 438 -29.00 -8.00 6.40
C LYS A 438 -30.02 -8.61 7.36
N GLU A 439 -29.77 -9.83 7.84
CA GLU A 439 -30.72 -10.50 8.76
C GLU A 439 -30.81 -9.79 10.12
N GLN A 440 -29.68 -9.29 10.64
CA GLN A 440 -29.68 -8.55 11.91
C GLN A 440 -30.41 -7.19 11.80
N ALA A 441 -30.26 -6.48 10.69
CA ALA A 441 -30.87 -5.17 10.47
C ALA A 441 -32.42 -5.22 10.53
N LYS A 442 -33.04 -6.34 10.18
CA LYS A 442 -34.50 -6.54 10.25
C LYS A 442 -35.06 -6.34 11.67
N GLN A 443 -34.26 -6.60 12.70
CA GLN A 443 -34.69 -6.42 14.09
C GLN A 443 -35.02 -4.94 14.41
N ALA A 444 -34.42 -4.01 13.69
CA ALA A 444 -34.72 -2.57 13.78
C ALA A 444 -35.76 -2.09 12.75
N GLY A 445 -36.29 -2.99 11.92
CA GLY A 445 -37.19 -2.65 10.81
C GLY A 445 -36.46 -2.09 9.59
N LEU A 446 -35.18 -2.40 9.40
CA LEU A 446 -34.36 -2.00 8.27
C LEU A 446 -34.14 -3.17 7.30
N GLU A 447 -34.33 -2.93 6.01
CA GLU A 447 -34.03 -3.89 4.96
C GLU A 447 -32.71 -3.54 4.26
N PHE A 448 -31.81 -4.52 4.16
CA PHE A 448 -30.67 -4.47 3.22
C PHE A 448 -30.92 -5.42 2.04
N THR A 449 -30.67 -4.94 0.83
CA THR A 449 -30.63 -5.76 -0.38
C THR A 449 -29.17 -5.90 -0.84
N LEU A 450 -28.80 -7.10 -1.34
CA LEU A 450 -27.43 -7.39 -1.73
C LEU A 450 -27.25 -7.14 -3.22
N ASN A 451 -26.32 -6.24 -3.58
CA ASN A 451 -25.97 -5.93 -4.94
C ASN A 451 -24.51 -6.35 -5.22
N LEU A 452 -24.31 -7.67 -5.44
CA LEU A 452 -23.03 -8.21 -5.86
C LEU A 452 -22.83 -7.99 -7.35
N VAL A 453 -21.74 -7.31 -7.71
CA VAL A 453 -21.26 -7.16 -9.10
C VAL A 453 -19.77 -7.52 -9.13
N ASP A 454 -19.18 -7.70 -10.32
CA ASP A 454 -17.74 -7.93 -10.38
C ASP A 454 -16.94 -6.74 -9.80
N GLY A 455 -15.72 -7.02 -9.28
CA GLY A 455 -14.98 -6.04 -8.48
C GLY A 455 -14.71 -4.71 -9.19
N SER A 456 -14.34 -4.75 -10.47
CA SER A 456 -14.07 -3.54 -11.26
C SER A 456 -15.35 -2.75 -11.53
N SER A 457 -16.44 -3.44 -11.85
CA SER A 457 -17.76 -2.83 -12.07
C SER A 457 -18.34 -2.26 -10.77
N ALA A 458 -18.15 -2.94 -9.63
CA ALA A 458 -18.58 -2.43 -8.33
C ALA A 458 -17.87 -1.13 -7.98
N PHE A 459 -16.55 -1.08 -8.14
CA PHE A 459 -15.77 0.13 -7.86
C PHE A 459 -16.15 1.27 -8.82
N LYS A 460 -16.31 0.99 -10.11
CA LYS A 460 -16.80 1.96 -11.10
C LYS A 460 -18.16 2.53 -10.70
N TYR A 461 -19.09 1.67 -10.27
CA TYR A 461 -20.43 2.07 -9.83
C TYR A 461 -20.37 3.01 -8.62
N VAL A 462 -19.45 2.73 -7.67
CA VAL A 462 -19.20 3.60 -6.51
C VAL A 462 -18.55 4.92 -6.93
N LEU A 463 -17.56 4.91 -7.82
CA LEU A 463 -16.94 6.13 -8.36
C LEU A 463 -17.92 7.02 -9.11
N GLU A 464 -18.89 6.43 -9.81
CA GLU A 464 -19.99 7.14 -10.49
C GLU A 464 -21.08 7.63 -9.51
N LYS A 465 -20.92 7.40 -8.18
CA LYS A 465 -21.84 7.82 -7.11
C LYS A 465 -23.26 7.26 -7.25
N LYS A 466 -23.41 6.09 -7.86
CA LYS A 466 -24.69 5.42 -8.10
C LYS A 466 -25.15 4.53 -6.95
N HIS A 467 -24.25 4.18 -6.02
CA HIS A 467 -24.57 3.36 -4.86
C HIS A 467 -25.41 4.12 -3.83
N GLN A 468 -26.22 3.39 -3.08
CA GLN A 468 -26.80 3.85 -1.82
C GLN A 468 -25.81 3.58 -0.69
N LEU A 469 -25.52 2.31 -0.43
CA LEU A 469 -24.49 1.86 0.49
C LEU A 469 -23.41 1.10 -0.27
N ALA A 470 -22.14 1.23 0.15
CA ALA A 470 -21.04 0.47 -0.42
C ALA A 470 -20.25 -0.25 0.67
N PHE A 471 -20.10 -1.57 0.55
CA PHE A 471 -19.25 -2.34 1.43
C PHE A 471 -17.86 -2.47 0.80
N LEU A 472 -16.92 -1.62 1.25
CA LEU A 472 -15.57 -1.56 0.68
C LEU A 472 -14.54 -1.10 1.70
N THR A 473 -13.27 -1.37 1.39
CA THR A 473 -12.10 -0.86 2.10
C THR A 473 -11.22 -0.11 1.12
N MET A 474 -10.82 1.10 1.47
CA MET A 474 -9.86 1.92 0.74
C MET A 474 -8.46 1.73 1.33
N GLY A 475 -7.42 1.93 0.53
CA GLY A 475 -6.05 1.83 1.01
C GLY A 475 -5.74 2.79 2.15
N GLY A 476 -4.82 2.42 3.03
CA GLY A 476 -4.28 3.29 4.08
C GLY A 476 -2.95 3.89 3.63
N GLY A 477 -2.80 5.21 3.70
CA GLY A 477 -1.51 5.87 3.62
C GLY A 477 -0.90 6.00 5.03
N GLU A 478 0.39 6.27 5.14
CA GLU A 478 1.04 6.52 6.45
C GLU A 478 0.46 7.74 7.19
N ILE A 479 -0.06 8.70 6.44
CA ILE A 479 -0.70 9.92 6.96
C ILE A 479 -2.14 9.95 6.47
N PRO A 480 -3.12 10.31 7.34
CA PRO A 480 -4.52 10.33 6.95
C PRO A 480 -4.83 11.26 5.77
N ALA A 481 -5.53 10.76 4.76
CA ALA A 481 -5.85 11.45 3.51
C ALA A 481 -7.29 12.01 3.53
N TYR A 482 -7.60 12.88 4.48
CA TYR A 482 -8.96 13.40 4.69
C TYR A 482 -9.53 14.14 3.49
N TRP A 483 -8.71 14.89 2.75
CA TRP A 483 -9.16 15.64 1.58
C TRP A 483 -9.80 14.74 0.52
N GLU A 484 -9.17 13.60 0.26
CA GLU A 484 -9.67 12.67 -0.76
C GLU A 484 -11.05 12.09 -0.42
N TYR A 485 -11.26 11.79 0.87
CA TYR A 485 -12.44 11.04 1.30
C TYR A 485 -13.60 11.91 1.76
N LEU A 486 -13.35 13.17 2.17
CA LEU A 486 -14.33 13.96 2.89
C LEU A 486 -14.53 15.39 2.39
N HIS A 487 -13.55 15.98 1.64
CA HIS A 487 -13.69 17.37 1.18
C HIS A 487 -14.80 17.49 0.14
N SER A 488 -15.58 18.57 0.19
CA SER A 488 -16.71 18.83 -0.70
C SER A 488 -16.32 18.88 -2.17
N ASP A 489 -15.10 19.32 -2.52
CA ASP A 489 -14.57 19.30 -3.89
C ASP A 489 -14.51 17.90 -4.50
N ASN A 490 -14.47 16.86 -3.65
CA ASN A 490 -14.47 15.46 -4.04
C ASN A 490 -15.86 14.80 -3.96
N ALA A 491 -16.93 15.55 -3.64
CA ALA A 491 -18.30 15.07 -3.69
C ALA A 491 -18.84 15.12 -5.13
N LYS A 492 -18.16 14.42 -6.05
CA LYS A 492 -18.46 14.34 -7.47
C LYS A 492 -18.02 12.99 -8.04
N PRO A 493 -18.51 12.58 -9.24
CA PRO A 493 -18.06 11.35 -9.89
C PRO A 493 -16.54 11.31 -10.11
N GLN A 494 -15.98 10.10 -10.13
CA GLN A 494 -14.57 9.79 -10.36
C GLN A 494 -13.62 10.30 -9.25
N THR A 495 -14.12 10.44 -8.02
CA THR A 495 -13.34 10.81 -6.82
C THR A 495 -13.61 9.85 -5.66
N ASN A 496 -12.79 9.92 -4.62
CA ASN A 496 -12.82 8.98 -3.49
C ASN A 496 -13.73 9.42 -2.32
N ASN A 497 -14.40 10.57 -2.39
CA ASN A 497 -15.45 10.90 -1.41
C ASN A 497 -16.70 10.04 -1.71
N HIS A 498 -16.65 8.78 -1.30
CA HIS A 498 -17.73 7.82 -1.55
C HIS A 498 -19.00 8.10 -0.74
N THR A 499 -18.90 8.92 0.29
CA THR A 499 -20.07 9.38 1.06
C THR A 499 -20.82 10.52 0.36
N ASN A 500 -20.22 11.19 -0.62
CA ASN A 500 -20.71 12.43 -1.21
C ASN A 500 -21.07 13.51 -0.17
N TYR A 501 -20.51 13.40 1.02
CA TYR A 501 -20.75 14.36 2.10
C TYR A 501 -20.17 15.72 1.73
N GLN A 502 -20.95 16.76 1.94
CA GLN A 502 -20.58 18.14 1.70
C GLN A 502 -20.88 18.96 2.96
N SER A 503 -19.84 19.61 3.51
CA SER A 503 -19.98 20.39 4.72
C SER A 503 -18.90 21.47 4.78
N PRO A 504 -19.27 22.77 4.75
CA PRO A 504 -18.31 23.87 4.90
C PRO A 504 -17.48 23.78 6.18
N GLU A 505 -18.06 23.21 7.25
CA GLU A 505 -17.36 23.01 8.51
C GLU A 505 -16.30 21.89 8.40
N MET A 506 -16.62 20.78 7.73
CA MET A 506 -15.65 19.71 7.44
C MET A 506 -14.54 20.24 6.54
N ASP A 507 -14.88 20.97 5.48
CA ASP A 507 -13.91 21.57 4.55
C ASP A 507 -12.95 22.52 5.28
N LYS A 508 -13.46 23.32 6.22
CA LYS A 508 -12.62 24.19 7.05
C LYS A 508 -11.62 23.40 7.89
N LEU A 509 -12.06 22.30 8.54
CA LEU A 509 -11.17 21.42 9.31
C LEU A 509 -10.10 20.78 8.41
N ILE A 510 -10.50 20.26 7.26
CA ILE A 510 -9.58 19.62 6.31
C ILE A 510 -8.56 20.63 5.77
N ASN A 511 -8.99 21.84 5.42
CA ASN A 511 -8.07 22.88 4.94
C ASN A 511 -7.12 23.35 6.05
N ALA A 512 -7.57 23.43 7.31
CA ALA A 512 -6.71 23.70 8.46
C ALA A 512 -5.68 22.56 8.67
N TYR A 513 -6.10 21.30 8.56
CA TYR A 513 -5.25 20.12 8.63
C TYR A 513 -4.13 20.16 7.56
N LEU A 514 -4.48 20.50 6.32
CA LEU A 514 -3.51 20.59 5.22
C LEU A 514 -2.51 21.74 5.40
N ALA A 515 -2.92 22.84 6.02
CA ALA A 515 -2.10 24.02 6.23
C ALA A 515 -1.24 23.97 7.51
N GLU A 516 -1.48 23.03 8.41
CA GLU A 516 -0.75 22.92 9.68
C GLU A 516 0.55 22.13 9.51
N PHE A 517 1.66 22.65 9.98
CA PHE A 517 2.99 22.01 9.95
C PHE A 517 3.46 21.50 11.31
N ASP A 518 2.90 22.04 12.41
CA ASP A 518 3.13 21.49 13.74
C ASP A 518 2.39 20.17 13.89
N VAL A 519 3.14 19.08 14.13
CA VAL A 519 2.60 17.73 14.16
C VAL A 519 1.55 17.55 15.25
N ALA A 520 1.76 18.12 16.46
CA ALA A 520 0.82 17.99 17.56
C ALA A 520 -0.52 18.69 17.26
N LYS A 521 -0.47 19.92 16.75
CA LYS A 521 -1.69 20.65 16.34
C LYS A 521 -2.40 19.96 15.17
N LYS A 522 -1.64 19.40 14.23
CA LYS A 522 -2.19 18.64 13.12
C LYS A 522 -2.91 17.37 13.58
N GLN A 523 -2.38 16.70 14.61
CA GLN A 523 -3.02 15.57 15.28
C GLN A 523 -4.31 15.99 15.97
N ASP A 524 -4.35 17.12 16.66
CA ASP A 524 -5.58 17.66 17.29
C ASP A 524 -6.67 17.92 16.24
N ILE A 525 -6.32 18.52 15.10
CA ILE A 525 -7.26 18.73 13.98
C ILE A 525 -7.74 17.39 13.40
N SER A 526 -6.86 16.39 13.33
CA SER A 526 -7.23 15.02 12.94
C SER A 526 -8.30 14.43 13.87
N HIS A 527 -8.14 14.61 15.17
CA HIS A 527 -9.12 14.16 16.16
C HIS A 527 -10.50 14.82 15.96
N ASP A 528 -10.53 16.12 15.67
CA ASP A 528 -11.76 16.85 15.38
C ASP A 528 -12.46 16.34 14.11
N ILE A 529 -11.68 16.03 13.06
CA ILE A 529 -12.21 15.44 11.82
C ILE A 529 -12.81 14.05 12.08
N LEU A 530 -12.08 13.18 12.80
CA LEU A 530 -12.53 11.82 13.11
C LEU A 530 -13.79 11.82 13.98
N LYS A 531 -13.86 12.75 14.96
CA LYS A 531 -15.04 12.95 15.78
C LYS A 531 -16.24 13.37 14.93
N LYS A 532 -16.05 14.33 14.02
CA LYS A 532 -17.13 14.79 13.14
C LYS A 532 -17.63 13.69 12.21
N VAL A 533 -16.74 12.85 11.66
CA VAL A 533 -17.13 11.67 10.85
C VAL A 533 -18.00 10.71 11.66
N SER A 534 -17.65 10.47 12.91
CA SER A 534 -18.39 9.60 13.81
C SER A 534 -19.74 10.21 14.20
N ASP A 535 -19.77 11.50 14.53
CA ASP A 535 -20.99 12.22 14.92
C ASP A 535 -21.99 12.35 13.76
N GLU A 536 -21.52 12.44 12.52
CA GLU A 536 -22.34 12.50 11.31
C GLU A 536 -22.76 11.13 10.77
N PHE A 537 -22.23 10.04 11.34
CA PHE A 537 -22.52 8.67 10.91
C PHE A 537 -22.32 8.48 9.40
N LEU A 538 -21.17 8.88 8.87
CA LEU A 538 -20.90 8.82 7.42
C LEU A 538 -20.56 7.41 6.95
N ILE A 539 -19.90 6.64 7.79
CA ILE A 539 -19.43 5.29 7.52
C ILE A 539 -19.72 4.43 8.74
N VAL A 540 -20.46 3.34 8.58
CA VAL A 540 -20.55 2.34 9.64
C VAL A 540 -19.18 1.66 9.75
N PRO A 541 -18.47 1.80 10.89
CA PRO A 541 -17.15 1.21 11.05
C PRO A 541 -17.18 -0.31 10.83
N GLY A 542 -16.30 -0.81 9.97
CA GLY A 542 -16.21 -2.22 9.65
C GLY A 542 -15.26 -2.98 10.58
N TYR A 543 -14.33 -3.72 9.99
CA TYR A 543 -13.32 -4.51 10.69
C TYR A 543 -11.92 -4.22 10.15
N MET A 544 -10.92 -4.62 10.90
CA MET A 544 -9.51 -4.61 10.52
C MET A 544 -8.87 -5.97 10.82
N VAL A 545 -7.73 -6.22 10.17
CA VAL A 545 -6.96 -7.46 10.30
C VAL A 545 -5.52 -7.09 10.71
N PRO A 546 -5.28 -6.76 12.00
CA PRO A 546 -3.98 -6.30 12.49
C PRO A 546 -3.02 -7.47 12.76
N TYR A 547 -2.89 -8.36 11.78
CA TYR A 547 -2.05 -9.55 11.87
C TYR A 547 -1.79 -10.16 10.49
N THR A 548 -0.77 -11.01 10.42
CA THR A 548 -0.57 -11.96 9.31
C THR A 548 -0.74 -13.41 9.79
N ARG A 549 -1.16 -14.30 8.89
CA ARG A 549 -1.20 -15.75 9.11
C ARG A 549 -0.64 -16.47 7.91
N GLU A 550 0.37 -17.29 8.15
CA GLU A 550 1.08 -18.04 7.12
C GLU A 550 1.28 -19.50 7.55
N ALA A 551 1.17 -20.42 6.59
CA ALA A 551 1.64 -21.78 6.71
C ALA A 551 2.98 -21.87 5.96
N TYR A 552 3.95 -22.57 6.53
CA TYR A 552 5.30 -22.66 5.99
C TYR A 552 5.93 -24.01 6.30
N TRP A 553 6.76 -24.49 5.39
CA TRP A 553 7.53 -25.68 5.64
C TRP A 553 8.57 -25.46 6.73
N ARG A 554 8.77 -26.42 7.63
CA ARG A 554 9.63 -26.30 8.82
C ARG A 554 11.09 -25.89 8.56
N TRP A 555 11.54 -25.95 7.33
CA TRP A 555 12.86 -25.41 6.92
C TRP A 555 12.89 -23.89 6.70
N MET A 556 11.75 -23.24 6.64
CA MET A 556 11.68 -21.79 6.66
C MET A 556 11.94 -21.30 8.08
N LYS A 557 12.87 -20.38 8.24
CA LYS A 557 13.26 -19.81 9.53
C LYS A 557 13.14 -18.31 9.50
N TYR A 558 12.94 -17.70 10.67
CA TYR A 558 12.79 -16.27 10.87
C TYR A 558 13.37 -15.85 12.22
N PRO A 559 13.63 -14.54 12.48
CA PRO A 559 14.10 -14.06 13.78
C PRO A 559 13.18 -14.43 14.94
N THR A 560 13.72 -14.45 16.14
CA THR A 560 12.92 -14.59 17.37
C THR A 560 13.27 -13.43 18.30
N PRO A 561 12.32 -12.50 18.60
CA PRO A 561 10.93 -12.47 18.12
C PRO A 561 10.83 -12.26 16.60
N GLY A 562 9.77 -12.81 15.98
CA GLY A 562 9.60 -12.81 14.51
C GLY A 562 8.99 -11.52 13.97
N MET A 563 8.03 -10.97 14.70
CA MET A 563 7.27 -9.80 14.24
C MET A 563 8.00 -8.48 14.52
N THR A 564 7.71 -7.52 13.68
CA THR A 564 7.84 -6.09 13.95
C THR A 564 6.46 -5.45 13.91
N LYS A 565 6.34 -4.17 14.30
CA LYS A 565 5.07 -3.44 14.18
C LYS A 565 4.57 -3.35 12.74
N GLN A 566 5.49 -3.37 11.77
CA GLN A 566 5.22 -3.17 10.35
C GLN A 566 5.38 -4.44 9.50
N THR A 567 5.52 -5.62 10.07
CA THR A 567 5.56 -6.87 9.30
C THR A 567 4.18 -7.18 8.73
N GLU A 568 4.02 -7.06 7.42
CA GLU A 568 2.79 -7.43 6.70
C GLU A 568 2.77 -8.91 6.32
N VAL A 569 3.90 -9.42 5.82
CA VAL A 569 4.09 -10.81 5.39
C VAL A 569 5.46 -11.29 5.86
N MET A 570 5.49 -12.32 6.71
CA MET A 570 6.73 -12.83 7.31
C MET A 570 7.70 -13.36 6.26
N PHE A 571 7.20 -14.14 5.30
CA PHE A 571 8.02 -14.84 4.31
C PHE A 571 7.99 -14.15 2.94
N SER A 572 8.17 -12.84 2.91
CA SER A 572 8.21 -12.04 1.68
C SER A 572 9.55 -11.35 1.51
N VAL A 573 10.10 -11.38 0.29
CA VAL A 573 11.34 -10.64 -0.06
C VAL A 573 11.07 -9.18 -0.40
N VAL A 574 9.82 -8.76 -0.50
CA VAL A 574 9.42 -7.37 -0.79
C VAL A 574 8.99 -6.60 0.46
N ASP A 575 8.81 -7.29 1.58
CA ASP A 575 8.60 -6.71 2.90
C ASP A 575 9.97 -6.60 3.63
N LEU A 576 10.07 -6.95 4.88
CA LEU A 576 11.31 -6.83 5.66
C LEU A 576 12.38 -7.86 5.29
N ALA A 577 11.98 -8.99 4.69
CA ALA A 577 12.86 -10.04 4.16
C ALA A 577 13.88 -10.57 5.18
N THR A 578 13.46 -10.75 6.44
CA THR A 578 14.33 -11.18 7.55
C THR A 578 14.46 -12.69 7.68
N PHE A 579 13.64 -13.47 6.96
CA PHE A 579 13.61 -14.93 6.98
C PHE A 579 14.78 -15.56 6.18
N TRP A 580 14.98 -16.86 6.38
CA TRP A 580 15.95 -17.67 5.62
C TRP A 580 15.48 -19.11 5.45
N ILE A 581 16.16 -19.86 4.58
CA ILE A 581 15.95 -21.29 4.36
C ILE A 581 17.08 -22.06 5.07
N ASP A 582 16.73 -22.99 5.97
CA ASP A 582 17.72 -23.92 6.53
C ASP A 582 17.77 -25.20 5.66
N GLU A 583 18.75 -25.27 4.78
CA GLU A 583 18.93 -26.39 3.86
C GLU A 583 19.22 -27.73 4.57
N LYS A 584 19.78 -27.69 5.80
CA LYS A 584 19.98 -28.90 6.60
C LYS A 584 18.64 -29.44 7.08
N VAL A 585 17.81 -28.56 7.67
CA VAL A 585 16.44 -28.92 8.09
C VAL A 585 15.60 -29.38 6.92
N LYS A 586 15.77 -28.79 5.74
CA LYS A 586 15.07 -29.18 4.51
C LYS A 586 15.41 -30.62 4.11
N LYS A 587 16.71 -30.96 4.05
CA LYS A 587 17.16 -32.32 3.75
C LYS A 587 16.67 -33.33 4.77
N GLU A 588 16.73 -32.99 6.05
CA GLU A 588 16.20 -33.81 7.15
C GLU A 588 14.71 -34.07 6.99
N THR A 589 13.91 -33.02 6.72
CA THR A 589 12.46 -33.12 6.54
C THR A 589 12.09 -34.02 5.37
N LEU A 590 12.72 -33.81 4.21
CA LEU A 590 12.45 -34.63 3.02
C LEU A 590 12.82 -36.12 3.25
N ALA A 591 13.96 -36.39 3.91
CA ALA A 591 14.36 -37.74 4.26
C ALA A 591 13.42 -38.41 5.28
N ALA A 592 12.85 -37.63 6.20
CA ALA A 592 11.86 -38.09 7.16
C ALA A 592 10.52 -38.45 6.47
N MET A 593 10.08 -37.61 5.53
CA MET A 593 8.88 -37.87 4.71
C MET A 593 9.00 -39.19 3.93
N ASP A 594 10.14 -39.43 3.28
CA ASP A 594 10.39 -40.66 2.53
C ASP A 594 10.32 -41.93 3.43
N LYS A 595 10.59 -41.79 4.72
CA LYS A 595 10.56 -42.89 5.72
C LYS A 595 9.30 -42.94 6.54
N GLY A 596 8.35 -42.02 6.34
CA GLY A 596 7.14 -41.89 7.16
C GLY A 596 7.45 -41.47 8.62
N GLN A 597 8.57 -40.80 8.87
CA GLN A 597 8.92 -40.23 10.18
C GLN A 597 8.27 -38.86 10.35
N THR A 598 7.74 -38.59 11.52
CA THR A 598 7.01 -37.37 11.86
C THR A 598 7.77 -36.50 12.84
N PHE A 599 7.37 -35.24 12.95
CA PHE A 599 7.81 -34.27 13.94
C PHE A 599 6.60 -33.76 14.72
N ASP A 600 6.84 -33.06 15.83
CA ASP A 600 5.77 -32.41 16.59
C ASP A 600 5.22 -31.23 15.76
N PRO A 601 3.90 -31.12 15.58
CA PRO A 601 3.27 -29.98 14.90
C PRO A 601 3.52 -28.68 15.65
N VAL A 602 3.90 -27.61 14.93
CA VAL A 602 4.17 -26.30 15.51
C VAL A 602 3.14 -25.28 15.01
N THR A 603 2.56 -24.55 15.97
CA THR A 603 1.77 -23.35 15.71
C THR A 603 2.32 -22.24 16.60
N VAL A 604 2.85 -21.19 15.98
CA VAL A 604 3.37 -20.01 16.68
C VAL A 604 2.31 -18.92 16.64
N ILE A 605 2.00 -18.36 17.80
CA ILE A 605 1.18 -17.15 17.92
C ILE A 605 2.09 -16.09 18.56
N ASP A 606 2.44 -15.07 17.79
CA ASP A 606 3.23 -13.92 18.23
C ASP A 606 2.28 -12.73 18.46
N ASP A 607 1.97 -12.47 19.71
CA ASP A 607 1.08 -11.39 20.14
C ASP A 607 1.83 -10.15 20.67
N THR A 608 3.15 -10.06 20.43
CA THR A 608 4.04 -8.97 20.87
C THR A 608 3.49 -7.60 20.49
N TYR A 609 2.88 -7.47 19.31
CA TYR A 609 2.32 -6.20 18.79
C TYR A 609 0.79 -6.23 18.68
N LYS A 610 0.14 -7.11 19.44
CA LYS A 610 -1.32 -7.12 19.51
C LYS A 610 -1.82 -5.82 20.18
N LEU A 611 -2.81 -5.16 19.54
CA LEU A 611 -3.44 -3.94 20.04
C LEU A 611 -4.48 -4.24 21.14
#